data_96e07d81db7c73c03e947603843c5f5f
#
_entry.id   96e07d81db7c73c03e947603843c5f5f
#
_cell.length_a   1.000
_cell.length_b   1.000
_cell.length_c   1.000
_cell.angle_alpha   90.00
_cell.angle_beta   90.00
_cell.angle_gamma   90.00
#
_symmetry.space_group_name_H-M   'P 1'
#
loop_
_entity.id
_entity.type
_entity.pdbx_description
1 polymer ?
#
loop_
_entity_poly.entity_id
_entity_poly.type
_entity_poly.pdbx_seq_one_letter_code
_entity_poly.pdbx_strand_id
1 'polypeptide(L)'
;KMFEQANDYFGRRISDVMFEGTEDELMQTVNTQPAVFLYEVILATIQDAVKADVVAGHSLGEFAALVVNKTISFEDGLNLVYNRAVIGQKVCEKHKTAMGAVIGLSDEYIAKRIKEIWDETGEPIYFANYNGPGQVVISGSKKGIRVACKAFMNEGAKKAIPLLISGSFHTPYMA
;
A
#
# COMPACT_ATOMS: atom_id res chain seq x y z
N LYS A 1 19.57 17.09 -0.43
CA LYS A 1 20.60 16.05 -0.26
C LYS A 1 19.99 14.65 -0.38
N MET A 2 19.01 14.27 0.48
CA MET A 2 18.40 12.92 0.45
C MET A 2 17.67 12.60 -0.87
N PHE A 3 17.00 13.58 -1.49
CA PHE A 3 16.43 13.40 -2.83
C PHE A 3 17.49 13.07 -3.88
N GLU A 4 18.65 13.77 -3.87
CA GLU A 4 19.70 13.46 -4.83
C GLU A 4 20.32 12.08 -4.59
N GLN A 5 20.53 11.70 -3.33
CA GLN A 5 20.98 10.34 -3.01
C GLN A 5 20.01 9.27 -3.55
N ALA A 6 18.69 9.50 -3.42
CA ALA A 6 17.71 8.59 -3.95
C ALA A 6 17.66 8.59 -5.50
N ASN A 7 17.75 9.76 -6.13
CA ASN A 7 17.81 9.88 -7.59
C ASN A 7 19.02 9.12 -8.16
N ASP A 8 20.18 9.29 -7.55
CA ASP A 8 21.42 8.59 -7.93
C ASP A 8 21.28 7.07 -7.74
N TYR A 9 20.73 6.65 -6.59
CA TYR A 9 20.50 5.25 -6.29
C TYR A 9 19.56 4.56 -7.29
N PHE A 10 18.45 5.22 -7.64
CA PHE A 10 17.47 4.67 -8.58
C PHE A 10 17.86 4.82 -10.06
N GLY A 11 18.94 5.56 -10.36
CA GLY A 11 19.35 5.89 -11.71
C GLY A 11 18.29 6.70 -12.48
N ARG A 12 17.39 7.37 -11.76
CA ARG A 12 16.32 8.21 -12.31
C ARG A 12 15.87 9.24 -11.27
N ARG A 13 15.29 10.33 -11.75
CA ARG A 13 14.85 11.41 -10.86
C ARG A 13 13.46 11.12 -10.28
N ILE A 14 13.43 10.36 -9.19
CA ILE A 14 12.17 10.10 -8.45
C ILE A 14 11.59 11.39 -7.87
N SER A 15 12.45 12.36 -7.54
CA SER A 15 12.03 13.68 -7.09
C SER A 15 11.13 14.40 -8.09
N ASP A 16 11.41 14.28 -9.39
CA ASP A 16 10.62 14.94 -10.43
C ASP A 16 9.23 14.30 -10.52
N VAL A 17 9.14 12.98 -10.39
CA VAL A 17 7.84 12.30 -10.29
C VAL A 17 7.05 12.73 -9.06
N MET A 18 7.73 12.95 -7.92
CA MET A 18 7.09 13.39 -6.67
C MET A 18 6.52 14.80 -6.76
N PHE A 19 7.20 15.73 -7.43
CA PHE A 19 6.84 17.14 -7.47
C PHE A 19 6.06 17.57 -8.71
N GLU A 20 6.28 16.90 -9.84
CA GLU A 20 5.76 17.32 -11.14
C GLU A 20 5.04 16.18 -11.89
N GLY A 21 5.11 14.93 -11.36
CA GLY A 21 4.51 13.76 -12.00
C GLY A 21 2.98 13.79 -11.98
N THR A 22 2.40 13.07 -12.92
CA THR A 22 0.95 12.87 -13.01
C THR A 22 0.45 11.88 -11.94
N GLU A 23 -0.86 11.88 -11.67
CA GLU A 23 -1.48 10.89 -10.78
C GLU A 23 -1.23 9.46 -11.27
N ASP A 24 -1.32 9.22 -12.59
CA ASP A 24 -1.08 7.90 -13.18
C ASP A 24 0.36 7.42 -12.97
N GLU A 25 1.35 8.31 -13.06
CA GLU A 25 2.74 7.99 -12.75
C GLU A 25 2.94 7.67 -11.27
N LEU A 26 2.35 8.48 -10.38
CA LEU A 26 2.42 8.27 -8.94
C LEU A 26 1.68 7.01 -8.49
N MET A 27 0.61 6.59 -9.17
CA MET A 27 -0.12 5.35 -8.89
C MET A 27 0.67 4.07 -9.20
N GLN A 28 1.70 4.14 -10.03
CA GLN A 28 2.56 2.98 -10.28
C GLN A 28 3.35 2.66 -9.01
N THR A 29 3.24 1.41 -8.52
CA THR A 29 3.87 1.05 -7.23
C THR A 29 5.38 1.22 -7.24
N VAL A 30 6.02 1.12 -8.39
CA VAL A 30 7.45 1.41 -8.59
C VAL A 30 7.81 2.88 -8.31
N ASN A 31 6.84 3.78 -8.37
CA ASN A 31 6.96 5.19 -8.02
C ASN A 31 6.40 5.50 -6.64
N THR A 32 5.19 5.00 -6.35
CA THR A 32 4.50 5.26 -5.07
C THR A 32 5.35 4.89 -3.88
N GLN A 33 5.92 3.68 -3.87
CA GLN A 33 6.63 3.19 -2.70
C GLN A 33 7.90 4.02 -2.38
N PRO A 34 8.81 4.28 -3.34
CA PRO A 34 9.94 5.17 -3.10
C PRO A 34 9.53 6.59 -2.72
N ALA A 35 8.49 7.13 -3.36
CA ALA A 35 8.03 8.49 -3.08
C ALA A 35 7.53 8.65 -1.63
N VAL A 36 6.68 7.73 -1.17
CA VAL A 36 6.15 7.74 0.20
C VAL A 36 7.27 7.51 1.22
N PHE A 37 8.15 6.53 0.98
CA PHE A 37 9.31 6.28 1.85
C PHE A 37 10.20 7.51 2.00
N LEU A 38 10.55 8.17 0.89
CA LEU A 38 11.35 9.40 0.91
C LEU A 38 10.66 10.52 1.70
N TYR A 39 9.36 10.71 1.45
CA TYR A 39 8.58 11.71 2.17
C TYR A 39 8.60 11.47 3.68
N GLU A 40 8.33 10.23 4.12
CA GLU A 40 8.29 9.85 5.53
C GLU A 40 9.65 10.04 6.22
N VAL A 41 10.72 9.52 5.61
CA VAL A 41 12.08 9.60 6.20
C VAL A 41 12.58 11.04 6.22
N ILE A 42 12.39 11.82 5.15
CA ILE A 42 12.79 13.22 5.10
C ILE A 42 12.02 14.03 6.13
N LEU A 43 10.70 13.86 6.20
CA LEU A 43 9.86 14.57 7.17
C LEU A 43 10.29 14.27 8.61
N ALA A 44 10.51 13.01 8.94
CA ALA A 44 11.00 12.62 10.26
C ALA A 44 12.39 13.17 10.58
N THR A 45 13.27 13.30 9.56
CA THR A 45 14.64 13.79 9.74
C THR A 45 14.70 15.31 9.97
N ILE A 46 13.77 16.08 9.36
CA ILE A 46 13.77 17.55 9.52
C ILE A 46 12.99 18.03 10.74
N GLN A 47 12.24 17.14 11.40
CA GLN A 47 11.49 17.46 12.62
C GLN A 47 12.35 17.28 13.88
N ASP A 48 13.35 18.12 14.05
CA ASP A 48 14.29 18.08 15.19
C ASP A 48 13.59 18.20 16.57
N ALA A 49 12.39 18.77 16.61
CA ALA A 49 11.62 18.99 17.85
C ALA A 49 10.92 17.71 18.36
N VAL A 50 10.75 16.70 17.51
CA VAL A 50 10.04 15.46 17.87
C VAL A 50 11.06 14.38 18.22
N LYS A 51 11.17 14.07 19.53
CA LYS A 51 11.92 12.90 20.00
C LYS A 51 10.93 11.78 20.24
N ALA A 52 10.88 10.81 19.35
CA ALA A 52 10.02 9.66 19.51
C ALA A 52 10.67 8.62 20.42
N ASP A 53 9.95 8.16 21.45
CA ASP A 53 10.36 7.01 22.26
C ASP A 53 10.14 5.69 21.53
N VAL A 54 9.12 5.66 20.66
CA VAL A 54 8.75 4.50 19.83
C VAL A 54 8.33 4.99 18.45
N VAL A 55 8.68 4.20 17.43
CA VAL A 55 8.21 4.41 16.05
C VAL A 55 7.50 3.16 15.56
N ALA A 56 6.49 3.33 14.72
CA ALA A 56 5.78 2.24 14.07
C ALA A 56 5.48 2.63 12.62
N GLY A 57 5.36 1.64 11.75
CA GLY A 57 5.03 1.84 10.36
C GLY A 57 4.02 0.80 9.87
N HIS A 58 3.09 1.21 9.02
CA HIS A 58 2.11 0.34 8.38
C HIS A 58 2.59 -0.04 6.99
N SER A 59 2.75 -1.34 6.72
CA SER A 59 3.17 -1.87 5.41
C SER A 59 4.50 -1.27 4.93
N LEU A 60 4.46 -0.34 3.97
CA LEU A 60 5.63 0.39 3.49
C LEU A 60 6.28 1.25 4.58
N GLY A 61 5.50 1.88 5.43
CA GLY A 61 5.98 2.75 6.51
C GLY A 61 6.87 2.04 7.54
N GLU A 62 6.84 0.70 7.60
CA GLU A 62 7.75 -0.09 8.44
C GLU A 62 9.22 0.17 8.05
N PHE A 63 9.52 0.27 6.76
CA PHE A 63 10.88 0.59 6.30
C PHE A 63 11.33 2.00 6.70
N ALA A 64 10.43 2.97 6.63
CA ALA A 64 10.71 4.32 7.12
C ALA A 64 10.93 4.34 8.63
N ALA A 65 10.12 3.61 9.41
CA ALA A 65 10.30 3.47 10.85
C ALA A 65 11.66 2.85 11.20
N LEU A 66 12.10 1.81 10.46
CA LEU A 66 13.42 1.18 10.65
C LEU A 66 14.58 2.13 10.37
N VAL A 67 14.46 3.01 9.40
CA VAL A 67 15.47 4.05 9.13
C VAL A 67 15.46 5.12 10.21
N VAL A 68 14.28 5.61 10.61
CA VAL A 68 14.13 6.65 11.62
C VAL A 68 14.67 6.23 12.99
N ASN A 69 14.46 4.97 13.38
CA ASN A 69 15.02 4.43 14.63
C ASN A 69 16.47 3.94 14.49
N LYS A 70 17.07 4.10 13.31
CA LYS A 70 18.46 3.73 13.01
C LYS A 70 18.77 2.22 13.05
N THR A 71 17.76 1.37 12.92
CA THR A 71 17.94 -0.09 12.79
C THR A 71 18.61 -0.43 11.46
N ILE A 72 18.25 0.27 10.39
CA ILE A 72 18.88 0.19 9.07
C ILE A 72 19.34 1.57 8.60
N SER A 73 20.30 1.60 7.69
CA SER A 73 20.72 2.85 7.04
C SER A 73 19.66 3.36 6.06
N PHE A 74 19.75 4.64 5.69
CA PHE A 74 18.90 5.20 4.64
C PHE A 74 19.11 4.49 3.29
N GLU A 75 20.35 4.12 2.97
CA GLU A 75 20.70 3.40 1.75
C GLU A 75 20.12 1.99 1.73
N ASP A 76 20.19 1.26 2.85
CA ASP A 76 19.53 -0.04 2.99
C ASP A 76 18.00 0.09 2.83
N GLY A 77 17.41 1.12 3.42
CA GLY A 77 15.99 1.43 3.25
C GLY A 77 15.61 1.68 1.79
N LEU A 78 16.40 2.46 1.05
CA LEU A 78 16.22 2.68 -0.39
C LEU A 78 16.28 1.37 -1.17
N ASN A 79 17.27 0.52 -0.86
CA ASN A 79 17.43 -0.77 -1.51
C ASN A 79 16.22 -1.69 -1.29
N LEU A 80 15.79 -1.83 -0.04
CA LEU A 80 14.65 -2.69 0.33
C LEU A 80 13.36 -2.21 -0.32
N VAL A 81 13.08 -0.90 -0.26
CA VAL A 81 11.87 -0.31 -0.83
C VAL A 81 11.87 -0.39 -2.36
N TYR A 82 13.01 -0.17 -3.01
CA TYR A 82 13.15 -0.31 -4.45
C TYR A 82 12.85 -1.74 -4.91
N ASN A 83 13.48 -2.73 -4.28
CA ASN A 83 13.23 -4.13 -4.62
C ASN A 83 11.77 -4.53 -4.39
N ARG A 84 11.19 -4.12 -3.25
CA ARG A 84 9.77 -4.33 -2.95
C ARG A 84 8.85 -3.71 -4.03
N ALA A 85 9.17 -2.51 -4.48
CA ALA A 85 8.41 -1.79 -5.50
C ALA A 85 8.50 -2.46 -6.87
N VAL A 86 9.71 -2.85 -7.29
CA VAL A 86 9.94 -3.53 -8.58
C VAL A 86 9.29 -4.91 -8.62
N ILE A 87 9.42 -5.69 -7.55
CA ILE A 87 8.78 -7.01 -7.47
C ILE A 87 7.26 -6.85 -7.45
N GLY A 88 6.74 -5.94 -6.63
CA GLY A 88 5.31 -5.63 -6.56
C GLY A 88 4.75 -5.20 -7.92
N GLN A 89 5.46 -4.34 -8.67
CA GLN A 89 5.05 -3.91 -10.00
C GLN A 89 4.92 -5.10 -10.97
N LYS A 90 5.90 -6.00 -10.99
CA LYS A 90 5.85 -7.21 -11.84
C LYS A 90 4.64 -8.09 -11.52
N VAL A 91 4.29 -8.23 -10.25
CA VAL A 91 3.09 -8.98 -9.82
C VAL A 91 1.82 -8.28 -10.30
N CYS A 92 1.76 -6.95 -10.16
CA CYS A 92 0.61 -6.15 -10.61
C CYS A 92 0.38 -6.25 -12.13
N GLU A 93 1.45 -6.28 -12.91
CA GLU A 93 1.40 -6.43 -14.37
C GLU A 93 0.95 -7.83 -14.80
N LYS A 94 1.39 -8.85 -14.06
CA LYS A 94 1.03 -10.24 -14.32
C LYS A 94 -0.43 -10.57 -13.98
N HIS A 95 -0.97 -9.95 -12.93
CA HIS A 95 -2.28 -10.27 -12.38
C HIS A 95 -3.21 -9.05 -12.41
N LYS A 96 -4.42 -9.22 -12.95
CA LYS A 96 -5.47 -8.19 -12.94
C LYS A 96 -6.13 -8.11 -11.56
N THR A 97 -5.42 -7.53 -10.61
CA THR A 97 -5.82 -7.45 -9.20
C THR A 97 -6.11 -6.01 -8.77
N ALA A 98 -6.73 -5.85 -7.61
CA ALA A 98 -7.07 -4.57 -7.00
C ALA A 98 -7.19 -4.70 -5.48
N MET A 99 -7.28 -3.56 -4.81
CA MET A 99 -7.61 -3.45 -3.40
C MET A 99 -8.87 -2.59 -3.22
N GLY A 100 -9.57 -2.77 -2.11
CA GLY A 100 -10.75 -1.99 -1.76
C GLY A 100 -10.80 -1.69 -0.26
N ALA A 101 -11.18 -0.47 0.10
CA ALA A 101 -11.41 -0.09 1.49
C ALA A 101 -12.88 -0.28 1.84
N VAL A 102 -13.15 -0.89 3.00
CA VAL A 102 -14.50 -1.09 3.55
C VAL A 102 -14.56 -0.47 4.94
N ILE A 103 -15.55 0.38 5.17
CA ILE A 103 -15.73 1.12 6.42
C ILE A 103 -17.16 0.94 6.93
N GLY A 104 -17.31 0.65 8.22
CA GLY A 104 -18.58 0.67 8.93
C GLY A 104 -19.30 -0.67 9.03
N LEU A 105 -18.67 -1.76 8.65
CA LEU A 105 -19.12 -3.13 8.91
C LEU A 105 -18.15 -3.83 9.87
N SER A 106 -18.59 -4.88 10.56
CA SER A 106 -17.69 -5.64 11.43
C SER A 106 -16.74 -6.52 10.62
N ASP A 107 -15.57 -6.78 11.18
CA ASP A 107 -14.52 -7.58 10.54
C ASP A 107 -15.01 -9.01 10.26
N GLU A 108 -15.79 -9.59 11.21
CA GLU A 108 -16.37 -10.93 11.08
C GLU A 108 -17.38 -10.99 9.92
N TYR A 109 -18.22 -9.96 9.80
CA TYR A 109 -19.17 -9.87 8.70
C TYR A 109 -18.46 -9.81 7.36
N ILE A 110 -17.48 -8.94 7.24
CA ILE A 110 -16.67 -8.78 6.01
C ILE A 110 -15.96 -10.09 5.67
N ALA A 111 -15.31 -10.73 6.64
CA ALA A 111 -14.58 -11.99 6.44
C ALA A 111 -15.50 -13.11 5.92
N LYS A 112 -16.70 -13.25 6.50
CA LYS A 112 -17.71 -14.19 6.04
C LYS A 112 -18.17 -13.87 4.61
N ARG A 113 -18.49 -12.60 4.37
CA ARG A 113 -19.09 -12.15 3.11
C ARG A 113 -18.14 -12.23 1.92
N ILE A 114 -16.86 -11.92 2.08
CA ILE A 114 -15.88 -12.11 1.00
C ILE A 114 -15.71 -13.57 0.61
N LYS A 115 -15.82 -14.49 1.57
CA LYS A 115 -15.80 -15.93 1.27
C LYS A 115 -17.02 -16.35 0.45
N GLU A 116 -18.21 -15.90 0.84
CA GLU A 116 -19.45 -16.16 0.10
C GLU A 116 -19.36 -15.62 -1.33
N ILE A 117 -18.91 -14.39 -1.52
CA ILE A 117 -18.72 -13.79 -2.84
C ILE A 117 -17.71 -14.58 -3.67
N TRP A 118 -16.62 -15.04 -3.05
CA TRP A 118 -15.67 -15.90 -3.73
C TRP A 118 -16.29 -17.21 -4.18
N ASP A 119 -17.02 -17.90 -3.29
CA ASP A 119 -17.68 -19.16 -3.59
C ASP A 119 -18.75 -18.98 -4.71
N GLU A 120 -19.49 -17.86 -4.72
CA GLU A 120 -20.49 -17.51 -5.72
C GLU A 120 -19.91 -17.17 -7.10
N THR A 121 -18.77 -16.49 -7.12
CA THR A 121 -18.22 -15.86 -8.35
C THR A 121 -16.98 -16.54 -8.92
N GLY A 122 -16.30 -17.37 -8.12
CA GLY A 122 -14.97 -17.90 -8.44
C GLY A 122 -13.85 -16.85 -8.38
N GLU A 123 -14.15 -15.60 -7.97
CA GLU A 123 -13.20 -14.51 -7.94
C GLU A 123 -12.52 -14.41 -6.57
N PRO A 124 -11.19 -14.64 -6.47
CA PRO A 124 -10.51 -14.65 -5.18
C PRO A 124 -10.48 -13.26 -4.54
N ILE A 125 -10.88 -13.21 -3.26
CA ILE A 125 -10.87 -12.02 -2.41
C ILE A 125 -10.29 -12.40 -1.05
N TYR A 126 -9.38 -11.60 -0.56
CA TYR A 126 -8.66 -11.80 0.69
C TYR A 126 -8.84 -10.60 1.61
N PHE A 127 -8.79 -10.86 2.91
CA PHE A 127 -8.65 -9.83 3.92
C PHE A 127 -7.18 -9.38 3.91
N ALA A 128 -6.90 -8.13 3.60
CA ALA A 128 -5.53 -7.62 3.45
C ALA A 128 -5.03 -6.87 4.68
N ASN A 129 -5.81 -5.92 5.21
CA ASN A 129 -5.42 -5.10 6.35
C ASN A 129 -6.55 -4.90 7.35
N TYR A 130 -6.22 -4.97 8.62
CA TYR A 130 -7.03 -4.56 9.76
C TYR A 130 -6.53 -3.18 10.21
N ASN A 131 -7.11 -2.10 9.70
CA ASN A 131 -6.62 -0.73 9.97
C ASN A 131 -7.17 -0.16 11.28
N GLY A 132 -8.25 -0.72 11.77
CA GLY A 132 -8.91 -0.35 13.02
C GLY A 132 -10.34 -0.89 13.06
N PRO A 133 -11.05 -0.76 14.20
CA PRO A 133 -12.40 -1.27 14.33
C PRO A 133 -13.33 -0.75 13.24
N GLY A 134 -13.86 -1.65 12.40
CA GLY A 134 -14.75 -1.32 11.30
C GLY A 134 -14.09 -0.59 10.12
N GLN A 135 -12.76 -0.65 10.01
CA GLN A 135 -12.02 -0.15 8.85
C GLN A 135 -11.02 -1.20 8.37
N VAL A 136 -11.33 -1.84 7.28
CA VAL A 136 -10.51 -2.90 6.70
C VAL A 136 -10.18 -2.64 5.24
N VAL A 137 -9.13 -3.31 4.76
CA VAL A 137 -8.81 -3.38 3.33
C VAL A 137 -8.97 -4.83 2.86
N ILE A 138 -9.68 -5.00 1.77
CA ILE A 138 -9.79 -6.26 1.04
C ILE A 138 -8.95 -6.19 -0.24
N SER A 139 -8.45 -7.33 -0.69
CA SER A 139 -7.55 -7.39 -1.84
C SER A 139 -7.81 -8.68 -2.63
N GLY A 140 -7.68 -8.64 -3.95
CA GLY A 140 -7.98 -9.81 -4.77
C GLY A 140 -8.10 -9.51 -6.25
N SER A 141 -8.86 -10.31 -6.98
CA SER A 141 -9.12 -10.05 -8.39
C SER A 141 -9.85 -8.72 -8.58
N LYS A 142 -9.55 -8.00 -9.66
CA LYS A 142 -10.20 -6.70 -9.96
C LYS A 142 -11.72 -6.81 -10.05
N LYS A 143 -12.23 -7.94 -10.56
CA LYS A 143 -13.66 -8.21 -10.65
C LYS A 143 -14.25 -8.51 -9.27
N GLY A 144 -13.59 -9.37 -8.47
CA GLY A 144 -14.01 -9.71 -7.11
C GLY A 144 -14.09 -8.46 -6.20
N ILE A 145 -13.06 -7.61 -6.21
CA ILE A 145 -13.07 -6.36 -5.43
C ILE A 145 -14.22 -5.44 -5.83
N ARG A 146 -14.52 -5.30 -7.13
CA ARG A 146 -15.63 -4.48 -7.58
C ARG A 146 -16.99 -5.04 -7.14
N VAL A 147 -17.17 -6.38 -7.21
CA VAL A 147 -18.39 -7.05 -6.75
C VAL A 147 -18.54 -6.87 -5.24
N ALA A 148 -17.47 -7.12 -4.48
CA ALA A 148 -17.47 -6.99 -3.02
C ALA A 148 -17.78 -5.55 -2.56
N CYS A 149 -17.13 -4.54 -3.13
CA CYS A 149 -17.41 -3.15 -2.78
C CYS A 149 -18.88 -2.77 -3.03
N LYS A 150 -19.45 -3.22 -4.17
CA LYS A 150 -20.86 -2.99 -4.47
C LYS A 150 -21.79 -3.71 -3.47
N ALA A 151 -21.49 -4.96 -3.12
CA ALA A 151 -22.25 -5.72 -2.13
C ALA A 151 -22.23 -5.02 -0.77
N PHE A 152 -21.06 -4.69 -0.25
CA PHE A 152 -20.91 -4.02 1.04
C PHE A 152 -21.63 -2.67 1.12
N MET A 153 -21.61 -1.88 0.05
CA MET A 153 -22.41 -0.64 0.00
C MET A 153 -23.91 -0.91 0.14
N ASN A 154 -24.43 -1.94 -0.53
CA ASN A 154 -25.84 -2.34 -0.45
C ASN A 154 -26.19 -2.96 0.92
N GLU A 155 -25.23 -3.52 1.61
CA GLU A 155 -25.36 -4.22 2.89
C GLU A 155 -25.06 -3.29 4.10
N GLY A 156 -24.96 -1.97 3.88
CA GLY A 156 -24.91 -0.95 4.95
C GLY A 156 -23.52 -0.48 5.33
N ALA A 157 -22.48 -0.75 4.53
CA ALA A 157 -21.19 -0.10 4.73
C ALA A 157 -21.32 1.41 4.60
N LYS A 158 -20.65 2.17 5.48
CA LYS A 158 -20.54 3.62 5.36
C LYS A 158 -19.77 4.02 4.11
N LYS A 159 -18.77 3.21 3.74
CA LYS A 159 -17.97 3.37 2.53
C LYS A 159 -17.39 2.02 2.11
N ALA A 160 -17.48 1.68 0.84
CA ALA A 160 -16.80 0.54 0.23
C ALA A 160 -16.39 0.92 -1.18
N ILE A 161 -15.08 1.19 -1.39
CA ILE A 161 -14.56 1.71 -2.64
C ILE A 161 -13.29 0.99 -3.06
N PRO A 162 -13.08 0.75 -4.35
CA PRO A 162 -11.77 0.38 -4.87
C PRO A 162 -10.75 1.47 -4.56
N LEU A 163 -9.53 1.06 -4.21
CA LEU A 163 -8.43 1.98 -3.98
C LEU A 163 -7.69 2.27 -5.28
N LEU A 164 -7.16 3.48 -5.40
CA LEU A 164 -6.30 3.91 -6.51
C LEU A 164 -4.87 3.39 -6.31
N ILE A 165 -4.75 2.07 -6.21
CA ILE A 165 -3.47 1.36 -6.05
C ILE A 165 -3.42 0.25 -7.08
N SER A 166 -2.30 0.13 -7.77
CA SER A 166 -2.05 -1.00 -8.65
C SER A 166 -1.66 -2.23 -7.83
N GLY A 167 -2.42 -3.31 -7.95
CA GLY A 167 -2.07 -4.62 -7.41
C GLY A 167 -2.85 -5.09 -6.20
N SER A 168 -2.50 -6.29 -5.75
CA SER A 168 -3.14 -7.02 -4.65
C SER A 168 -2.09 -7.32 -3.57
N PHE A 169 -1.72 -6.28 -2.82
CA PHE A 169 -0.79 -6.43 -1.70
C PHE A 169 -1.42 -7.20 -0.54
N HIS A 170 -0.58 -7.80 0.29
CA HIS A 170 -0.97 -8.59 1.47
C HIS A 170 -1.88 -9.79 1.14
N THR A 171 -1.60 -10.46 0.02
CA THR A 171 -2.32 -11.65 -0.45
C THR A 171 -1.33 -12.69 -0.97
N PRO A 172 -1.78 -13.95 -1.18
CA PRO A 172 -0.96 -14.98 -1.80
C PRO A 172 -0.42 -14.64 -3.20
N TYR A 173 -0.95 -13.61 -3.87
CA TYR A 173 -0.40 -13.14 -5.14
C TYR A 173 1.02 -12.56 -5.00
N MET A 174 1.42 -12.16 -3.76
CA MET A 174 2.73 -11.59 -3.47
C MET A 174 3.74 -12.63 -2.91
N ALA A 175 3.33 -13.90 -2.80
CA ALA A 175 4.16 -14.99 -2.29
C ALA A 175 5.14 -15.54 -3.35
#